data_45ec31f21a19246566e5351c5a1436b5
#
_entry.id   45ec31f21a19246566e5351c5a1436b5
#
_cell.length_a   1.000
_cell.length_b   1.000
_cell.length_c   1.000
_cell.angle_alpha   90.00
_cell.angle_beta   90.00
_cell.angle_gamma   90.00
#
_symmetry.space_group_name_H-M   'P 1'
#
loop_
_entity.id
_entity.type
_entity.pdbx_description
1 polymer ?
#
loop_
_entity_poly.entity_id
_entity_poly.type
_entity_poly.pdbx_seq_one_letter_code
_entity_poly.pdbx_strand_id
1 'polypeptide(L)'
;FDDGNGFVQYTVELPELRLVTIDTLEEGRHGGAFCEQRAAWLDAELAKDGAKPTYIVMHHPPVESGIEWMNTHADEPWVATFTNVVRRHDQVRGLICGHLHRSVTVAWEGRTIAICSSTAPQVSLDLRPIDADHPDDRPMIVAEDPAYALHRWNGRELVSFYDHAGSHTMLAKYDERLQPLVRELKAERPRQ
;
A
#
# COMPACT_ATOMS: atom_id res chain seq x y z
N PHE A 1 -16.26 -6.47 -11.19
CA PHE A 1 -14.83 -6.27 -10.92
C PHE A 1 -13.91 -7.18 -11.76
N ASP A 2 -14.48 -7.95 -12.70
CA ASP A 2 -13.75 -8.75 -13.66
C ASP A 2 -13.45 -7.89 -14.89
N ASP A 3 -12.22 -7.93 -15.39
CA ASP A 3 -11.77 -7.20 -16.58
C ASP A 3 -12.21 -7.85 -17.91
N GLY A 4 -12.98 -8.93 -17.86
CA GLY A 4 -13.38 -9.76 -19.00
C GLY A 4 -12.34 -10.80 -19.43
N ASN A 5 -11.20 -10.86 -18.76
CA ASN A 5 -10.09 -11.77 -19.02
C ASN A 5 -9.85 -12.77 -17.87
N GLY A 6 -10.73 -12.76 -16.86
CA GLY A 6 -10.65 -13.62 -15.68
C GLY A 6 -9.78 -13.06 -14.55
N PHE A 7 -9.37 -11.81 -14.61
CA PHE A 7 -8.64 -11.12 -13.53
C PHE A 7 -9.54 -10.14 -12.79
N VAL A 8 -9.37 -10.09 -11.46
CA VAL A 8 -10.08 -9.14 -10.61
C VAL A 8 -9.33 -7.80 -10.66
N GLN A 9 -9.57 -7.04 -11.73
CA GLN A 9 -8.96 -5.72 -11.90
C GLN A 9 -9.98 -4.72 -12.46
N TYR A 10 -9.92 -3.48 -11.95
CA TYR A 10 -10.89 -2.43 -12.24
C TYR A 10 -10.40 -1.05 -11.83
N THR A 11 -11.06 -0.01 -12.33
CA THR A 11 -10.78 1.38 -11.97
C THR A 11 -11.93 1.99 -11.18
N VAL A 12 -11.59 2.72 -10.12
CA VAL A 12 -12.52 3.57 -9.36
C VAL A 12 -12.19 5.03 -9.68
N GLU A 13 -13.14 5.69 -10.34
CA GLU A 13 -13.04 7.11 -10.64
C GLU A 13 -13.57 7.94 -9.47
N LEU A 14 -12.70 8.76 -8.87
CA LEU A 14 -13.06 9.77 -7.88
C LEU A 14 -12.95 11.16 -8.52
N PRO A 15 -13.56 12.22 -7.94
CA PRO A 15 -13.54 13.55 -8.57
C PRO A 15 -12.14 14.05 -8.93
N GLU A 16 -11.16 13.89 -8.03
CA GLU A 16 -9.82 14.48 -8.17
C GLU A 16 -8.70 13.44 -8.36
N LEU A 17 -8.99 12.15 -8.21
CA LEU A 17 -8.00 11.07 -8.36
C LEU A 17 -8.63 9.79 -8.90
N ARG A 18 -7.79 8.86 -9.35
CA ARG A 18 -8.17 7.52 -9.77
C ARG A 18 -7.50 6.48 -8.90
N LEU A 19 -8.23 5.39 -8.63
CA LEU A 19 -7.65 4.18 -8.06
C LEU A 19 -7.75 3.08 -9.11
N VAL A 20 -6.63 2.52 -9.51
CA VAL A 20 -6.58 1.40 -10.45
C VAL A 20 -6.19 0.15 -9.66
N THR A 21 -7.16 -0.74 -9.45
CA THR A 21 -6.94 -2.01 -8.76
C THR A 21 -6.49 -3.06 -9.76
N ILE A 22 -5.41 -3.75 -9.45
CA ILE A 22 -4.85 -4.81 -10.28
C ILE A 22 -4.77 -6.13 -9.53
N ASP A 23 -4.97 -7.20 -10.27
CA ASP A 23 -4.81 -8.57 -9.79
C ASP A 23 -3.34 -8.99 -9.87
N THR A 24 -2.79 -9.43 -8.76
CA THR A 24 -1.44 -9.97 -8.68
C THR A 24 -1.41 -11.42 -8.18
N LEU A 25 -2.58 -12.08 -8.14
CA LEU A 25 -2.70 -13.47 -7.71
C LEU A 25 -2.18 -14.42 -8.79
N GLU A 26 -1.46 -15.46 -8.38
CA GLU A 26 -1.21 -16.67 -9.13
C GLU A 26 -1.65 -17.86 -8.28
N GLU A 27 -2.61 -18.65 -8.79
CA GLU A 27 -3.15 -19.77 -8.05
C GLU A 27 -2.06 -20.80 -7.71
N GLY A 28 -2.02 -21.22 -6.44
CA GLY A 28 -1.03 -22.16 -5.94
C GLY A 28 0.35 -21.58 -5.61
N ARG A 29 0.53 -20.24 -5.74
CA ARG A 29 1.76 -19.56 -5.34
C ARG A 29 1.50 -18.54 -4.25
N HIS A 30 2.50 -18.34 -3.39
CA HIS A 30 2.45 -17.34 -2.32
C HIS A 30 2.90 -15.94 -2.80
N GLY A 31 3.78 -15.88 -3.77
CA GLY A 31 4.27 -14.64 -4.36
C GLY A 31 3.35 -14.04 -5.42
N GLY A 32 3.66 -12.83 -5.84
CA GLY A 32 2.92 -12.11 -6.84
C GLY A 32 3.18 -12.60 -8.28
N ALA A 33 2.25 -12.28 -9.18
CA ALA A 33 2.39 -12.49 -10.61
C ALA A 33 1.76 -11.33 -11.40
N PHE A 34 2.36 -11.01 -12.55
CA PHE A 34 1.84 -9.99 -13.44
C PHE A 34 2.24 -10.32 -14.88
N CYS A 35 1.32 -10.92 -15.63
CA CYS A 35 1.55 -11.36 -16.99
C CYS A 35 1.33 -10.23 -18.02
N GLU A 36 1.73 -10.46 -19.27
CA GLU A 36 1.57 -9.50 -20.37
C GLU A 36 0.11 -9.06 -20.58
N GLN A 37 -0.85 -9.91 -20.32
CA GLN A 37 -2.28 -9.56 -20.46
C GLN A 37 -2.71 -8.55 -19.39
N ARG A 38 -2.28 -8.75 -18.13
CA ARG A 38 -2.50 -7.76 -17.05
C ARG A 38 -1.75 -6.46 -17.34
N ALA A 39 -0.54 -6.56 -17.90
CA ALA A 39 0.27 -5.39 -18.28
C ALA A 39 -0.41 -4.56 -19.38
N ALA A 40 -0.91 -5.21 -20.43
CA ALA A 40 -1.63 -4.55 -21.51
C ALA A 40 -2.92 -3.86 -21.01
N TRP A 41 -3.66 -4.51 -20.10
CA TRP A 41 -4.84 -3.93 -19.50
C TRP A 41 -4.49 -2.68 -18.66
N LEU A 42 -3.47 -2.77 -17.79
CA LEU A 42 -3.03 -1.65 -16.95
C LEU A 42 -2.56 -0.47 -17.81
N ASP A 43 -1.76 -0.74 -18.83
CA ASP A 43 -1.28 0.30 -19.75
C ASP A 43 -2.43 1.02 -20.45
N ALA A 44 -3.41 0.27 -20.95
CA ALA A 44 -4.61 0.83 -21.57
C ALA A 44 -5.47 1.64 -20.59
N GLU A 45 -5.61 1.18 -19.33
CA GLU A 45 -6.35 1.92 -18.30
C GLU A 45 -5.65 3.24 -17.96
N LEU A 46 -4.34 3.20 -17.74
CA LEU A 46 -3.56 4.40 -17.42
C LEU A 46 -3.53 5.40 -18.58
N ALA A 47 -3.55 4.93 -19.82
CA ALA A 47 -3.57 5.78 -21.00
C ALA A 47 -4.89 6.56 -21.20
N LYS A 48 -5.99 6.18 -20.54
CA LYS A 48 -7.29 6.87 -20.68
C LYS A 48 -7.26 8.32 -20.17
N ASP A 49 -6.46 8.60 -19.13
CA ASP A 49 -6.28 9.95 -18.59
C ASP A 49 -4.86 10.10 -18.02
N GLY A 50 -3.98 10.71 -18.79
CA GLY A 50 -2.58 10.95 -18.40
C GLY A 50 -2.36 12.12 -17.45
N ALA A 51 -3.40 12.89 -17.12
CA ALA A 51 -3.28 14.09 -16.26
C ALA A 51 -3.77 13.84 -14.82
N LYS A 52 -4.76 12.97 -14.66
CA LYS A 52 -5.41 12.75 -13.36
C LYS A 52 -4.54 11.94 -12.43
N PRO A 53 -4.23 12.43 -11.20
CA PRO A 53 -3.45 11.69 -10.23
C PRO A 53 -4.02 10.28 -10.02
N THR A 54 -3.17 9.27 -10.14
CA THR A 54 -3.58 7.88 -10.09
C THR A 54 -2.77 7.13 -9.03
N TYR A 55 -3.43 6.29 -8.25
CA TYR A 55 -2.80 5.34 -7.34
C TYR A 55 -3.17 3.93 -7.76
N ILE A 56 -2.18 3.04 -7.80
CA ILE A 56 -2.40 1.62 -8.09
C ILE A 56 -2.61 0.88 -6.77
N VAL A 57 -3.66 0.06 -6.71
CA VAL A 57 -3.97 -0.79 -5.56
C VAL A 57 -3.71 -2.24 -5.96
N MET A 58 -2.85 -2.92 -5.21
CA MET A 58 -2.45 -4.30 -5.49
C MET A 58 -2.13 -5.04 -4.20
N HIS A 59 -2.17 -6.38 -4.23
CA HIS A 59 -1.86 -7.15 -3.02
C HIS A 59 -0.34 -7.26 -2.79
N HIS A 60 0.41 -7.80 -3.75
CA HIS A 60 1.85 -8.05 -3.59
C HIS A 60 2.66 -6.79 -3.94
N PRO A 61 3.47 -6.24 -3.02
CA PRO A 61 4.32 -5.09 -3.32
C PRO A 61 5.51 -5.52 -4.22
N PRO A 62 5.90 -4.73 -5.23
CA PRO A 62 7.01 -5.06 -6.14
C PRO A 62 8.37 -4.69 -5.54
N VAL A 63 8.60 -4.98 -4.26
CA VAL A 63 9.82 -4.59 -3.52
C VAL A 63 10.20 -5.62 -2.48
N GLU A 64 11.48 -5.67 -2.15
CA GLU A 64 11.99 -6.42 -1.01
C GLU A 64 11.67 -5.70 0.30
N SER A 65 11.08 -6.40 1.23
CA SER A 65 10.70 -5.87 2.55
C SER A 65 11.76 -6.13 3.64
N GLY A 66 12.61 -7.10 3.42
CA GLY A 66 13.52 -7.65 4.41
C GLY A 66 12.89 -8.73 5.32
N ILE A 67 11.58 -8.95 5.26
CA ILE A 67 10.94 -10.12 5.87
C ILE A 67 11.06 -11.25 4.86
N GLU A 68 12.10 -12.05 4.95
CA GLU A 68 12.62 -12.87 3.87
C GLU A 68 11.56 -13.85 3.29
N TRP A 69 10.78 -14.51 4.13
CA TRP A 69 9.76 -15.47 3.67
C TRP A 69 8.49 -14.81 3.08
N MET A 70 8.40 -13.47 3.15
CA MET A 70 7.32 -12.65 2.57
C MET A 70 7.84 -11.75 1.44
N ASN A 71 9.11 -11.84 1.08
CA ASN A 71 9.70 -10.95 0.10
C ASN A 71 9.19 -11.25 -1.32
N THR A 72 9.07 -10.16 -2.08
CA THR A 72 9.15 -10.18 -3.53
C THR A 72 10.59 -9.86 -3.91
N HIS A 73 11.23 -10.72 -4.70
CA HIS A 73 12.58 -10.46 -5.14
C HIS A 73 12.59 -9.51 -6.36
N ALA A 74 13.55 -8.59 -6.38
CA ALA A 74 13.63 -7.55 -7.43
C ALA A 74 13.87 -8.13 -8.85
N ASP A 75 14.41 -9.33 -8.95
CA ASP A 75 14.67 -10.07 -10.19
C ASP A 75 13.50 -10.94 -10.67
N GLU A 76 12.39 -10.99 -9.94
CA GLU A 76 11.19 -11.67 -10.40
C GLU A 76 10.66 -11.04 -11.69
N PRO A 77 10.40 -11.83 -12.75
CA PRO A 77 10.02 -11.29 -14.07
C PRO A 77 8.78 -10.38 -14.03
N TRP A 78 7.81 -10.67 -13.16
CA TRP A 78 6.60 -9.88 -13.06
C TRP A 78 6.87 -8.46 -12.53
N VAL A 79 7.89 -8.28 -11.67
CA VAL A 79 8.29 -6.97 -11.13
C VAL A 79 8.78 -6.08 -12.26
N ALA A 80 9.63 -6.62 -13.14
CA ALA A 80 10.11 -5.88 -14.30
C ALA A 80 8.96 -5.52 -15.27
N THR A 81 8.06 -6.47 -15.56
CA THR A 81 6.89 -6.27 -16.43
C THR A 81 6.00 -5.15 -15.87
N PHE A 82 5.64 -5.19 -14.59
CA PHE A 82 4.85 -4.18 -13.91
C PHE A 82 5.55 -2.80 -13.90
N THR A 83 6.82 -2.77 -13.50
CA THR A 83 7.61 -1.55 -13.42
C THR A 83 7.72 -0.84 -14.76
N ASN A 84 7.91 -1.60 -15.85
CA ASN A 84 7.98 -1.04 -17.20
C ASN A 84 6.66 -0.38 -17.65
N VAL A 85 5.50 -0.90 -17.22
CA VAL A 85 4.23 -0.22 -17.46
C VAL A 85 4.20 1.09 -16.67
N VAL A 86 4.44 1.05 -15.37
CA VAL A 86 4.30 2.22 -14.48
C VAL A 86 5.25 3.36 -14.87
N ARG A 87 6.45 3.06 -15.34
CA ARG A 87 7.43 4.07 -15.79
C ARG A 87 6.97 4.92 -16.97
N ARG A 88 6.03 4.45 -17.77
CA ARG A 88 5.48 5.20 -18.91
C ARG A 88 4.36 6.18 -18.53
N HIS A 89 3.94 6.15 -17.25
CA HIS A 89 2.76 6.87 -16.78
C HIS A 89 3.07 7.77 -15.58
N ASP A 90 3.45 9.02 -15.83
CA ASP A 90 3.86 10.00 -14.81
C ASP A 90 2.72 10.40 -13.86
N GLN A 91 1.46 10.24 -14.27
CA GLN A 91 0.29 10.49 -13.42
C GLN A 91 0.14 9.47 -12.29
N VAL A 92 0.81 8.33 -12.35
CA VAL A 92 0.87 7.38 -11.23
C VAL A 92 1.70 7.99 -10.09
N ARG A 93 1.08 8.29 -8.96
CA ARG A 93 1.69 8.96 -7.81
C ARG A 93 2.19 8.00 -6.74
N GLY A 94 1.64 6.81 -6.67
CA GLY A 94 2.05 5.81 -5.68
C GLY A 94 1.26 4.51 -5.79
N LEU A 95 1.63 3.58 -4.92
CA LEU A 95 1.00 2.28 -4.79
C LEU A 95 0.45 2.09 -3.38
N ILE A 96 -0.65 1.36 -3.27
CA ILE A 96 -1.24 0.89 -2.02
C ILE A 96 -1.22 -0.63 -2.06
N CYS A 97 -0.55 -1.25 -1.09
CA CYS A 97 -0.34 -2.69 -1.07
C CYS A 97 -0.73 -3.34 0.27
N GLY A 98 -0.85 -4.65 0.26
CA GLY A 98 -1.03 -5.51 1.42
C GLY A 98 0.12 -6.51 1.57
N HIS A 99 -0.21 -7.78 1.71
CA HIS A 99 0.67 -8.94 1.72
C HIS A 99 1.56 -9.08 2.98
N LEU A 100 2.32 -8.06 3.33
CA LEU A 100 3.35 -8.16 4.39
C LEU A 100 2.77 -8.22 5.80
N HIS A 101 1.49 -7.94 5.98
CA HIS A 101 0.84 -7.83 7.29
C HIS A 101 1.60 -6.90 8.25
N ARG A 102 2.25 -5.87 7.72
CA ARG A 102 2.98 -4.82 8.45
C ARG A 102 2.77 -3.46 7.76
N SER A 103 2.71 -2.42 8.57
CA SER A 103 2.70 -1.05 8.03
C SER A 103 4.11 -0.68 7.60
N VAL A 104 4.32 -0.57 6.29
CA VAL A 104 5.61 -0.27 5.68
C VAL A 104 5.45 0.84 4.67
N THR A 105 6.42 1.73 4.59
CA THR A 105 6.51 2.76 3.55
C THR A 105 7.84 2.62 2.83
N VAL A 106 7.80 2.58 1.51
CA VAL A 106 8.98 2.39 0.66
C VAL A 106 8.99 3.44 -0.44
N ALA A 107 10.16 4.05 -0.69
CA ALA A 107 10.38 4.83 -1.90
C ALA A 107 10.70 3.87 -3.07
N TRP A 108 9.96 4.00 -4.17
CA TRP A 108 10.08 3.13 -5.33
C TRP A 108 9.82 3.91 -6.62
N GLU A 109 10.74 3.88 -7.57
CA GLU A 109 10.61 4.52 -8.90
C GLU A 109 10.17 6.00 -8.83
N GLY A 110 10.69 6.76 -7.88
CA GLY A 110 10.29 8.16 -7.65
C GLY A 110 8.90 8.34 -7.04
N ARG A 111 8.27 7.28 -6.58
CA ARG A 111 6.92 7.20 -5.99
C ARG A 111 6.99 6.62 -4.59
N THR A 112 5.87 6.63 -3.89
CA THR A 112 5.75 5.99 -2.57
C THR A 112 4.86 4.76 -2.66
N ILE A 113 5.30 3.66 -2.05
CA ILE A 113 4.46 2.49 -1.76
C ILE A 113 4.03 2.57 -0.31
N ALA A 114 2.72 2.54 -0.07
CA ALA A 114 2.10 2.44 1.24
C ALA A 114 1.58 1.01 1.42
N ILE A 115 2.16 0.25 2.34
CA ILE A 115 1.77 -1.13 2.63
C ILE A 115 1.05 -1.14 3.98
N CYS A 116 -0.14 -1.70 4.03
CA CYS A 116 -0.97 -1.76 5.22
C CYS A 116 -0.79 -3.09 5.97
N SER A 117 -0.81 -3.00 7.29
CA SER A 117 -0.97 -4.17 8.17
C SER A 117 -2.30 -4.87 7.94
N SER A 118 -2.43 -6.09 8.43
CA SER A 118 -3.60 -6.94 8.21
C SER A 118 -4.72 -6.69 9.23
N THR A 119 -5.95 -7.00 8.82
CA THR A 119 -7.10 -7.21 9.72
C THR A 119 -7.13 -8.63 10.31
N ALA A 120 -6.24 -9.52 9.86
CA ALA A 120 -5.97 -10.86 10.36
C ALA A 120 -4.71 -10.81 11.28
N PRO A 121 -4.22 -11.94 11.82
CA PRO A 121 -2.95 -11.98 12.54
C PRO A 121 -1.81 -11.34 11.75
N GLN A 122 -0.89 -10.69 12.46
CA GLN A 122 0.23 -9.98 11.84
C GLN A 122 1.41 -10.92 11.58
N VAL A 123 2.22 -10.62 10.59
CA VAL A 123 3.53 -11.25 10.41
C VAL A 123 4.50 -10.70 11.45
N SER A 124 5.31 -11.55 12.08
CA SER A 124 6.34 -11.10 13.01
C SER A 124 7.38 -10.22 12.30
N LEU A 125 7.75 -9.11 12.90
CA LEU A 125 8.80 -8.24 12.37
C LEU A 125 10.17 -8.83 12.74
N ASP A 126 10.65 -9.73 11.93
CA ASP A 126 11.96 -10.35 12.04
C ASP A 126 12.68 -10.28 10.68
N LEU A 127 13.78 -9.55 10.64
CA LEU A 127 14.56 -9.29 9.44
C LEU A 127 15.83 -10.17 9.36
N ARG A 128 15.98 -11.14 10.27
CA ARG A 128 17.08 -12.10 10.23
C ARG A 128 16.88 -13.05 9.05
N PRO A 129 17.94 -13.46 8.36
CA PRO A 129 17.86 -14.50 7.34
C PRO A 129 17.16 -15.76 7.86
N ILE A 130 16.39 -16.43 7.02
CA ILE A 130 15.71 -17.67 7.34
C ILE A 130 16.41 -18.84 6.63
N ASP A 131 16.72 -19.88 7.41
CA ASP A 131 17.26 -21.12 6.86
C ASP A 131 16.12 -22.15 6.76
N ALA A 132 15.79 -22.56 5.54
CA ALA A 132 14.69 -23.48 5.30
C ALA A 132 14.94 -24.89 5.90
N ASP A 133 16.21 -25.26 6.08
CA ASP A 133 16.61 -26.57 6.56
C ASP A 133 16.86 -26.62 8.09
N HIS A 134 17.03 -25.44 8.72
CA HIS A 134 17.35 -25.33 10.16
C HIS A 134 16.39 -24.37 10.88
N PRO A 135 15.19 -24.86 11.29
CA PRO A 135 14.24 -24.05 12.07
C PRO A 135 14.87 -23.50 13.38
N ASP A 136 14.62 -22.23 13.69
CA ASP A 136 15.19 -21.54 14.85
C ASP A 136 14.13 -21.06 15.86
N ASP A 137 12.93 -21.62 15.79
CA ASP A 137 11.79 -21.34 16.69
C ASP A 137 11.34 -19.86 16.72
N ARG A 138 11.77 -19.06 15.72
CA ARG A 138 11.30 -17.66 15.62
C ARG A 138 9.79 -17.57 15.42
N PRO A 139 9.10 -16.60 16.01
CA PRO A 139 7.70 -16.36 15.69
C PRO A 139 7.58 -15.90 14.24
N MET A 140 6.67 -16.49 13.48
CA MET A 140 6.35 -16.05 12.10
C MET A 140 5.06 -15.25 12.08
N ILE A 141 4.06 -15.67 12.84
CA ILE A 141 2.75 -15.03 12.93
C ILE A 141 2.47 -14.69 14.41
N VAL A 142 1.97 -13.50 14.66
CA VAL A 142 1.71 -12.97 16.01
C VAL A 142 0.28 -12.39 16.09
N ALA A 143 -0.33 -12.51 17.27
CA ALA A 143 -1.68 -12.02 17.56
C ALA A 143 -1.64 -10.56 18.03
N GLU A 144 -1.20 -9.64 17.16
CA GLU A 144 -1.35 -8.20 17.38
C GLU A 144 -2.75 -7.75 16.97
N ASP A 145 -3.17 -6.56 17.41
CA ASP A 145 -4.47 -6.01 17.07
C ASP A 145 -4.64 -5.85 15.54
N PRO A 146 -5.84 -6.10 15.01
CA PRO A 146 -6.16 -5.81 13.62
C PRO A 146 -5.85 -4.36 13.27
N ALA A 147 -5.27 -4.13 12.10
CA ALA A 147 -4.89 -2.80 11.68
C ALA A 147 -5.53 -2.41 10.35
N TYR A 148 -5.56 -1.12 10.09
CA TYR A 148 -6.09 -0.54 8.86
C TYR A 148 -5.30 0.70 8.46
N ALA A 149 -5.46 1.13 7.21
CA ALA A 149 -4.95 2.40 6.74
C ALA A 149 -6.12 3.31 6.31
N LEU A 150 -6.07 4.57 6.73
CA LEU A 150 -6.93 5.64 6.24
C LEU A 150 -6.15 6.51 5.26
N HIS A 151 -6.55 6.51 4.00
CA HIS A 151 -5.96 7.34 2.96
C HIS A 151 -6.82 8.58 2.73
N ARG A 152 -6.24 9.76 2.93
CA ARG A 152 -6.91 11.05 2.73
C ARG A 152 -6.26 11.82 1.57
N TRP A 153 -7.04 12.11 0.55
CA TRP A 153 -6.66 13.05 -0.49
C TRP A 153 -6.84 14.49 0.02
N ASN A 154 -5.81 15.32 -0.10
CA ASN A 154 -5.84 16.71 0.37
C ASN A 154 -5.92 17.74 -0.77
N GLY A 155 -6.20 17.29 -2.01
CA GLY A 155 -6.19 18.10 -3.24
C GLY A 155 -4.83 18.09 -3.96
N ARG A 156 -3.79 17.51 -3.37
CA ARG A 156 -2.43 17.48 -3.92
C ARG A 156 -1.75 16.12 -3.73
N GLU A 157 -1.88 15.55 -2.54
CA GLU A 157 -1.16 14.33 -2.11
C GLU A 157 -2.12 13.40 -1.37
N LEU A 158 -1.82 12.09 -1.41
CA LEU A 158 -2.50 11.08 -0.62
C LEU A 158 -1.74 10.90 0.70
N VAL A 159 -2.34 11.36 1.79
CA VAL A 159 -1.80 11.17 3.14
C VAL A 159 -2.33 9.86 3.71
N SER A 160 -1.44 8.99 4.13
CA SER A 160 -1.79 7.68 4.69
C SER A 160 -1.57 7.66 6.19
N PHE A 161 -2.62 7.31 6.94
CA PHE A 161 -2.57 7.08 8.38
C PHE A 161 -2.73 5.60 8.63
N TYR A 162 -1.93 5.05 9.53
CA TYR A 162 -2.01 3.66 9.95
C TYR A 162 -2.50 3.62 11.39
N ASP A 163 -3.47 2.78 11.67
CA ASP A 163 -4.07 2.68 13.00
C ASP A 163 -4.52 1.24 13.28
N HIS A 164 -4.83 0.95 14.52
CA HIS A 164 -5.23 -0.37 15.01
C HIS A 164 -6.68 -0.35 15.50
N ALA A 165 -7.42 -1.43 15.26
CA ALA A 165 -8.78 -1.61 15.72
C ALA A 165 -8.80 -2.08 17.20
N GLY A 166 -8.37 -1.21 18.10
CA GLY A 166 -8.31 -1.49 19.54
C GLY A 166 -8.96 -0.38 20.36
N SER A 167 -9.04 -0.57 21.68
CA SER A 167 -9.44 0.48 22.61
C SER A 167 -8.23 1.14 23.23
N HIS A 168 -8.22 2.47 23.19
CA HIS A 168 -7.17 3.27 23.76
C HIS A 168 -7.68 4.13 24.91
N THR A 169 -6.89 4.29 25.95
CA THR A 169 -7.21 5.20 27.03
C THR A 169 -7.11 6.64 26.54
N MET A 170 -8.20 7.40 26.63
CA MET A 170 -8.21 8.82 26.29
C MET A 170 -7.37 9.60 27.33
N LEU A 171 -6.27 10.20 26.91
CA LEU A 171 -5.40 11.01 27.77
C LEU A 171 -5.81 12.50 27.78
N ALA A 172 -6.36 13.00 26.67
CA ALA A 172 -6.86 14.36 26.55
C ALA A 172 -8.01 14.43 25.54
N LYS A 173 -8.91 15.38 25.72
CA LYS A 173 -10.00 15.66 24.78
C LYS A 173 -10.06 17.15 24.47
N TYR A 174 -10.57 17.51 23.32
CA TYR A 174 -10.82 18.90 22.97
C TYR A 174 -12.07 19.40 23.71
N ASP A 175 -11.85 20.07 24.85
CA ASP A 175 -12.86 20.68 25.68
C ASP A 175 -12.45 22.15 26.02
N GLU A 176 -13.18 22.81 26.91
CA GLU A 176 -12.90 24.19 27.31
C GLU A 176 -11.49 24.38 27.86
N ARG A 177 -10.90 23.39 28.50
CA ARG A 177 -9.54 23.44 29.05
C ARG A 177 -8.48 23.50 27.94
N LEU A 178 -8.66 22.76 26.84
CA LEU A 178 -7.72 22.74 25.72
C LEU A 178 -8.04 23.73 24.61
N GLN A 179 -9.19 24.41 24.68
CA GLN A 179 -9.59 25.42 23.70
C GLN A 179 -8.57 26.58 23.55
N PRO A 180 -8.01 27.15 24.65
CA PRO A 180 -7.00 28.22 24.55
C PRO A 180 -5.77 27.77 23.74
N LEU A 181 -5.25 26.57 24.02
CA LEU A 181 -4.12 25.99 23.29
C LEU A 181 -4.42 25.89 21.79
N VAL A 182 -5.59 25.41 21.40
CA VAL A 182 -5.97 25.29 19.99
C VAL A 182 -6.10 26.67 19.32
N ARG A 183 -6.57 27.69 20.06
CA ARG A 183 -6.61 29.07 19.55
C ARG A 183 -5.21 29.63 19.31
N GLU A 184 -4.29 29.42 20.23
CA GLU A 184 -2.89 29.80 20.10
C GLU A 184 -2.23 29.15 18.89
N LEU A 185 -2.31 27.82 18.77
CA LEU A 185 -1.78 27.06 17.63
C LEU A 185 -2.36 27.49 16.27
N LYS A 186 -3.63 27.93 16.24
CA LYS A 186 -4.23 28.49 15.02
C LYS A 186 -3.74 29.90 14.72
N ALA A 187 -3.45 30.72 15.74
CA ALA A 187 -2.95 32.09 15.57
C ALA A 187 -1.50 32.12 15.06
N GLU A 188 -0.69 31.11 15.38
CA GLU A 188 0.69 30.95 14.91
C GLU A 188 0.79 30.63 13.41
N ARG A 189 -0.30 30.14 12.77
CA ARG A 189 -0.30 29.83 11.34
C ARG A 189 -0.34 31.11 10.52
N PRO A 190 0.51 31.21 9.45
CA PRO A 190 0.38 32.33 8.51
C PRO A 190 -1.05 32.40 7.98
N ARG A 191 -1.63 33.58 7.94
CA ARG A 191 -2.92 33.81 7.26
C ARG A 191 -2.69 33.58 5.76
N GLN A 192 -3.44 32.64 5.18
CA GLN A 192 -3.49 32.44 3.73
C GLN A 192 -4.16 33.63 3.06
#